data_cac84c4f3b9639f77c47e9fee1866e19
#
_entry.id   cac84c4f3b9639f77c47e9fee1866e19
#
_cell.length_a   1.000
_cell.length_b   1.000
_cell.length_c   1.000
_cell.angle_alpha   90.00
_cell.angle_beta   90.00
_cell.angle_gamma   90.00
#
_symmetry.space_group_name_H-M   'P 1'
#
loop_
_entity.id
_entity.type
_entity.pdbx_description
1 polymer ?
#
loop_
_entity_poly.entity_id
_entity_poly.type
_entity_poly.pdbx_seq_one_letter_code
_entity_poly.pdbx_strand_id
1 'polypeptide(L)'
;ETDVVVVAAGLSGLAAAVAAAEAGARVIALEKAPITGGAANMGMGPAAAGSPLQKASMIEITPGELFRRHMFYTHYQVDARLVRDYYFKSGDTIAWLQDMGVVFNSVRPAFRARERTRAYSDGEYTWHVVQPEDGSEPGPRAATTMTKRMTERAQDLGVEFMFECPGTGLIKGEDGAICGVTAKDKDGEEYQISCKSAIVATGGFGHNAKLIKEKLDFEWGTDLFSFAIPGMDGDGINMCHEVGGGDR
;
A
#
# COMPACT_ATOMS: atom_id res chain seq x y z
N GLU A 1 21.37 -1.84 -13.16
CA GLU A 1 20.57 -0.89 -13.97
C GLU A 1 19.23 -1.51 -14.33
N THR A 2 18.15 -0.75 -14.18
CA THR A 2 16.78 -1.20 -14.45
C THR A 2 15.93 -0.05 -15.01
N ASP A 3 14.68 -0.33 -15.42
CA ASP A 3 13.77 0.74 -15.85
C ASP A 3 13.11 1.39 -14.63
N VAL A 4 12.67 0.58 -13.66
CA VAL A 4 11.97 1.05 -12.46
C VAL A 4 12.58 0.43 -11.21
N VAL A 5 12.88 1.26 -10.20
CA VAL A 5 13.15 0.79 -8.83
C VAL A 5 11.94 1.07 -7.95
N VAL A 6 11.44 0.05 -7.28
CA VAL A 6 10.38 0.18 -6.26
C VAL A 6 11.02 0.10 -4.88
N VAL A 7 10.89 1.16 -4.10
CA VAL A 7 11.42 1.22 -2.73
C VAL A 7 10.34 0.78 -1.75
N ALA A 8 10.54 -0.36 -1.16
CA ALA A 8 9.68 -1.19 -0.33
C ALA A 8 8.66 -2.04 -1.10
N ALA A 9 8.57 -3.31 -0.74
CA ALA A 9 7.66 -4.30 -1.31
C ALA A 9 6.45 -4.59 -0.39
N GLY A 10 5.93 -3.56 0.27
CA GLY A 10 4.61 -3.57 0.90
C GLY A 10 3.51 -3.67 -0.16
N LEU A 11 2.23 -3.62 0.22
CA LEU A 11 1.11 -3.79 -0.71
C LEU A 11 1.17 -2.80 -1.89
N SER A 12 1.43 -1.52 -1.63
CA SER A 12 1.53 -0.49 -2.66
C SER A 12 2.74 -0.70 -3.58
N GLY A 13 3.88 -1.13 -3.00
CA GLY A 13 5.07 -1.45 -3.77
C GLY A 13 4.90 -2.69 -4.64
N LEU A 14 4.27 -3.74 -4.12
CA LEU A 14 3.91 -4.93 -4.91
C LEU A 14 3.00 -4.56 -6.09
N ALA A 15 1.97 -3.75 -5.83
CA ALA A 15 1.06 -3.29 -6.88
C ALA A 15 1.81 -2.48 -7.95
N ALA A 16 2.71 -1.60 -7.54
CA ALA A 16 3.54 -0.81 -8.46
C ALA A 16 4.49 -1.69 -9.27
N ALA A 17 5.14 -2.67 -8.62
CA ALA A 17 6.07 -3.59 -9.28
C ALA A 17 5.36 -4.46 -10.33
N VAL A 18 4.21 -5.06 -9.97
CA VAL A 18 3.42 -5.86 -10.91
C VAL A 18 2.95 -5.00 -12.08
N ALA A 19 2.34 -3.83 -11.82
CA ALA A 19 1.83 -2.97 -12.87
C ALA A 19 2.94 -2.47 -13.82
N ALA A 20 4.11 -2.11 -13.31
CA ALA A 20 5.25 -1.72 -14.13
C ALA A 20 5.76 -2.88 -14.99
N ALA A 21 5.87 -4.08 -14.42
CA ALA A 21 6.33 -5.27 -15.14
C ALA A 21 5.29 -5.73 -16.20
N GLU A 22 3.99 -5.66 -15.91
CA GLU A 22 2.92 -5.90 -16.88
C GLU A 22 2.97 -4.90 -18.06
N ALA A 23 3.45 -3.68 -17.82
CA ALA A 23 3.71 -2.68 -18.87
C ALA A 23 5.04 -2.92 -19.61
N GLY A 24 5.79 -3.98 -19.31
CA GLY A 24 7.03 -4.37 -19.98
C GLY A 24 8.30 -3.71 -19.41
N ALA A 25 8.24 -3.05 -18.27
CA ALA A 25 9.42 -2.49 -17.61
C ALA A 25 10.22 -3.58 -16.88
N ARG A 26 11.55 -3.47 -16.87
CA ARG A 26 12.41 -4.21 -15.95
C ARG A 26 12.30 -3.55 -14.58
N VAL A 27 12.04 -4.34 -13.54
CA VAL A 27 11.78 -3.82 -12.20
C VAL A 27 12.68 -4.49 -11.16
N ILE A 28 13.29 -3.67 -10.31
CA ILE A 28 13.93 -4.11 -9.06
C ILE A 28 13.10 -3.58 -7.90
N ALA A 29 12.71 -4.44 -6.98
CA ALA A 29 11.98 -4.08 -5.76
C ALA A 29 12.87 -4.31 -4.54
N LEU A 30 13.14 -3.23 -3.80
CA LEU A 30 13.91 -3.25 -2.54
C LEU A 30 12.96 -3.49 -1.37
N GLU A 31 13.33 -4.35 -0.44
CA GLU A 31 12.54 -4.61 0.76
C GLU A 31 13.45 -4.76 1.98
N LYS A 32 13.17 -4.01 3.05
CA LYS A 32 13.97 -4.08 4.27
C LYS A 32 13.70 -5.31 5.13
N ALA A 33 12.53 -5.91 4.97
CA ALA A 33 12.17 -7.16 5.63
C ALA A 33 12.62 -8.39 4.80
N PRO A 34 12.66 -9.58 5.38
CA PRO A 34 12.92 -10.82 4.64
C PRO A 34 11.72 -11.30 3.81
N ILE A 35 10.58 -10.62 3.88
CA ILE A 35 9.33 -10.97 3.19
C ILE A 35 8.63 -9.71 2.66
N THR A 36 7.83 -9.88 1.62
CA THR A 36 6.95 -8.85 1.06
C THR A 36 5.67 -8.63 1.87
N GLY A 37 4.87 -7.65 1.47
CA GLY A 37 3.51 -7.42 1.94
C GLY A 37 3.38 -6.35 3.02
N GLY A 38 4.41 -6.12 3.83
CA GLY A 38 4.42 -5.06 4.84
C GLY A 38 3.20 -5.07 5.76
N ALA A 39 2.60 -3.92 6.00
CA ALA A 39 1.42 -3.76 6.85
C ALA A 39 0.19 -4.55 6.38
N ALA A 40 0.07 -4.84 5.09
CA ALA A 40 -1.06 -5.61 4.56
C ALA A 40 -1.11 -7.03 5.11
N ASN A 41 0.04 -7.61 5.49
CA ASN A 41 0.09 -8.94 6.11
C ASN A 41 -0.65 -9.03 7.45
N MET A 42 -1.02 -7.89 8.05
CA MET A 42 -1.82 -7.84 9.28
C MET A 42 -3.32 -7.65 8.98
N GLY A 43 -3.67 -7.37 7.73
CA GLY A 43 -5.04 -7.10 7.29
C GLY A 43 -5.82 -8.36 6.92
N MET A 44 -7.06 -8.14 6.52
CA MET A 44 -7.96 -9.19 6.03
C MET A 44 -8.34 -9.01 4.55
N GLY A 45 -8.08 -7.85 3.97
CA GLY A 45 -8.36 -7.55 2.57
C GLY A 45 -8.71 -6.08 2.32
N PRO A 46 -8.83 -5.68 1.04
CA PRO A 46 -9.07 -4.31 0.63
C PRO A 46 -10.55 -3.90 0.71
N ALA A 47 -10.78 -2.58 0.76
CA ALA A 47 -12.12 -2.00 0.58
C ALA A 47 -12.29 -1.53 -0.87
N ALA A 48 -13.45 -1.77 -1.46
CA ALA A 48 -13.74 -1.36 -2.83
C ALA A 48 -15.24 -1.12 -3.06
N ALA A 49 -15.57 -0.46 -4.18
CA ALA A 49 -16.92 -0.26 -4.67
C ALA A 49 -17.04 -0.67 -6.15
N GLY A 50 -18.19 -1.24 -6.50
CA GLY A 50 -18.50 -1.61 -7.87
C GLY A 50 -17.72 -2.83 -8.39
N SER A 51 -17.17 -3.65 -7.50
CA SER A 51 -16.41 -4.85 -7.86
C SER A 51 -17.28 -5.94 -8.48
N PRO A 52 -16.68 -6.89 -9.23
CA PRO A 52 -17.41 -8.06 -9.74
C PRO A 52 -18.09 -8.86 -8.63
N LEU A 53 -17.44 -9.02 -7.48
CA LEU A 53 -17.98 -9.76 -6.34
C LEU A 53 -19.19 -9.06 -5.71
N GLN A 54 -19.16 -7.73 -5.59
CA GLN A 54 -20.31 -6.95 -5.12
C GLN A 54 -21.50 -7.10 -6.09
N LYS A 55 -21.27 -6.97 -7.40
CA LYS A 55 -22.29 -7.14 -8.43
C LYS A 55 -22.92 -8.53 -8.37
N ALA A 56 -22.10 -9.57 -8.25
CA ALA A 56 -22.58 -10.95 -8.10
C ALA A 56 -23.42 -11.17 -6.80
N SER A 57 -23.12 -10.41 -5.76
CA SER A 57 -23.84 -10.46 -4.47
C SER A 57 -24.99 -9.46 -4.37
N MET A 58 -25.36 -8.78 -5.46
CA MET A 58 -26.40 -7.74 -5.52
C MET A 58 -26.17 -6.58 -4.53
N ILE A 59 -24.91 -6.21 -4.31
CA ILE A 59 -24.52 -5.09 -3.46
C ILE A 59 -24.35 -3.85 -4.35
N GLU A 60 -25.21 -2.87 -4.18
CA GLU A 60 -25.35 -1.70 -5.08
C GLU A 60 -24.60 -0.44 -4.63
N ILE A 61 -23.59 -0.57 -3.78
CA ILE A 61 -22.80 0.59 -3.38
C ILE A 61 -21.97 1.15 -4.54
N THR A 62 -22.11 2.42 -4.83
CA THR A 62 -21.41 3.07 -5.94
C THR A 62 -20.11 3.76 -5.48
N PRO A 63 -19.08 3.85 -6.38
CA PRO A 63 -17.87 4.62 -6.11
C PRO A 63 -18.15 6.09 -5.73
N GLY A 64 -19.12 6.73 -6.41
CA GLY A 64 -19.50 8.12 -6.15
C GLY A 64 -20.14 8.32 -4.77
N GLU A 65 -20.85 7.33 -4.29
CA GLU A 65 -21.45 7.33 -2.95
C GLU A 65 -20.39 7.21 -1.85
N LEU A 66 -19.47 6.26 -2.00
CA LEU A 66 -18.34 6.13 -1.07
C LEU A 66 -17.44 7.35 -1.08
N PHE A 67 -17.18 7.93 -2.26
CA PHE A 67 -16.43 9.19 -2.35
C PHE A 67 -17.10 10.31 -1.52
N ARG A 68 -18.41 10.55 -1.71
CA ARG A 68 -19.12 11.59 -0.94
C ARG A 68 -19.08 11.31 0.57
N ARG A 69 -19.27 10.06 0.99
CA ARG A 69 -19.24 9.66 2.41
C ARG A 69 -17.84 9.88 3.01
N HIS A 70 -16.78 9.51 2.27
CA HIS A 70 -15.40 9.69 2.72
C HIS A 70 -15.08 11.18 2.88
N MET A 71 -15.42 12.00 1.89
CA MET A 71 -15.21 13.45 1.96
C MET A 71 -15.93 14.07 3.16
N PHE A 72 -17.18 13.67 3.39
CA PHE A 72 -17.95 14.15 4.55
C PHE A 72 -17.34 13.70 5.88
N TYR A 73 -16.95 12.41 5.99
CA TYR A 73 -16.35 11.86 7.21
C TYR A 73 -15.03 12.53 7.59
N THR A 74 -14.21 12.84 6.60
CA THR A 74 -12.91 13.51 6.80
C THR A 74 -13.04 15.04 6.86
N HIS A 75 -14.25 15.58 6.93
CA HIS A 75 -14.53 17.02 6.93
C HIS A 75 -13.85 17.75 5.78
N TYR A 76 -13.71 17.08 4.61
CA TYR A 76 -13.02 17.60 3.42
C TYR A 76 -11.54 17.95 3.63
N GLN A 77 -10.90 17.37 4.65
CA GLN A 77 -9.49 17.59 5.01
C GLN A 77 -8.51 16.63 4.27
N VAL A 78 -8.93 16.08 3.14
CA VAL A 78 -8.14 15.13 2.34
C VAL A 78 -8.10 15.54 0.87
N ASP A 79 -7.11 15.02 0.12
CA ASP A 79 -7.06 15.24 -1.32
C ASP A 79 -8.25 14.54 -2.02
N ALA A 80 -9.19 15.37 -2.47
CA ALA A 80 -10.42 14.88 -3.11
C ALA A 80 -10.15 14.13 -4.42
N ARG A 81 -9.09 14.45 -5.16
CA ARG A 81 -8.73 13.76 -6.41
C ARG A 81 -8.24 12.36 -6.11
N LEU A 82 -7.34 12.22 -5.13
CA LEU A 82 -6.82 10.93 -4.69
C LEU A 82 -7.96 10.02 -4.18
N VAL A 83 -8.84 10.53 -3.31
CA VAL A 83 -9.97 9.77 -2.78
C VAL A 83 -10.95 9.35 -3.87
N ARG A 84 -11.22 10.25 -4.83
CA ARG A 84 -12.07 9.94 -5.98
C ARG A 84 -11.47 8.82 -6.82
N ASP A 85 -10.21 8.96 -7.22
CA ASP A 85 -9.53 7.99 -8.06
C ASP A 85 -9.43 6.63 -7.38
N TYR A 86 -9.19 6.59 -6.08
CA TYR A 86 -9.21 5.36 -5.29
C TYR A 86 -10.55 4.63 -5.44
N TYR A 87 -11.67 5.27 -5.15
CA TYR A 87 -12.98 4.59 -5.22
C TYR A 87 -13.39 4.23 -6.63
N PHE A 88 -13.12 5.09 -7.62
CA PHE A 88 -13.52 4.83 -9.00
C PHE A 88 -12.69 3.72 -9.67
N LYS A 89 -11.47 3.47 -9.20
CA LYS A 89 -10.61 2.37 -9.67
C LYS A 89 -10.72 1.10 -8.82
N SER A 90 -11.29 1.20 -7.62
CA SER A 90 -11.24 0.10 -6.65
C SER A 90 -11.92 -1.19 -7.12
N GLY A 91 -13.02 -1.09 -7.87
CA GLY A 91 -13.70 -2.26 -8.43
C GLY A 91 -12.83 -3.02 -9.44
N ASP A 92 -12.17 -2.29 -10.33
CA ASP A 92 -11.25 -2.86 -11.33
C ASP A 92 -10.00 -3.45 -10.63
N THR A 93 -9.54 -2.82 -9.54
CA THR A 93 -8.44 -3.36 -8.73
C THR A 93 -8.80 -4.72 -8.11
N ILE A 94 -10.04 -4.92 -7.66
CA ILE A 94 -10.49 -6.23 -7.18
C ILE A 94 -10.45 -7.27 -8.32
N ALA A 95 -10.92 -6.91 -9.52
CA ALA A 95 -10.85 -7.81 -10.67
C ALA A 95 -9.39 -8.17 -11.00
N TRP A 96 -8.50 -7.19 -11.05
CA TRP A 96 -7.07 -7.39 -11.29
C TRP A 96 -6.41 -8.31 -10.26
N LEU A 97 -6.77 -8.20 -8.97
CA LEU A 97 -6.32 -9.12 -7.93
C LEU A 97 -6.86 -10.55 -8.14
N GLN A 98 -8.11 -10.70 -8.58
CA GLN A 98 -8.69 -11.99 -8.92
C GLN A 98 -7.97 -12.65 -10.11
N ASP A 99 -7.57 -11.87 -11.11
CA ASP A 99 -6.79 -12.34 -12.25
C ASP A 99 -5.40 -12.87 -11.85
N MET A 100 -4.84 -12.38 -10.75
CA MET A 100 -3.62 -12.92 -10.11
C MET A 100 -3.88 -14.17 -9.26
N GLY A 101 -5.11 -14.66 -9.18
CA GLY A 101 -5.47 -15.82 -8.37
C GLY A 101 -5.80 -15.51 -6.91
N VAL A 102 -6.04 -14.25 -6.55
CA VAL A 102 -6.56 -13.89 -5.23
C VAL A 102 -8.04 -14.29 -5.15
N VAL A 103 -8.37 -15.13 -4.18
CA VAL A 103 -9.74 -15.53 -3.91
C VAL A 103 -10.28 -14.69 -2.75
N PHE A 104 -11.44 -14.09 -2.95
CA PHE A 104 -12.17 -13.40 -1.89
C PHE A 104 -13.29 -14.28 -1.33
N ASN A 105 -13.29 -14.49 -0.03
CA ASN A 105 -14.30 -15.27 0.68
C ASN A 105 -15.68 -14.60 0.64
N SER A 106 -15.70 -13.30 0.89
CA SER A 106 -16.94 -12.55 1.04
C SER A 106 -16.70 -11.05 0.94
N VAL A 107 -17.78 -10.30 0.74
CA VAL A 107 -17.80 -8.85 0.99
C VAL A 107 -18.49 -8.63 2.33
N ARG A 108 -17.81 -7.99 3.26
CA ARG A 108 -18.30 -7.70 4.61
C ARG A 108 -18.54 -6.20 4.80
N PRO A 109 -19.42 -5.83 5.74
CA PRO A 109 -19.56 -4.42 6.09
C PRO A 109 -18.28 -3.93 6.74
N ALA A 110 -17.68 -2.89 6.16
CA ALA A 110 -16.58 -2.18 6.78
C ALA A 110 -17.15 -1.33 7.91
N PHE A 111 -16.66 -1.55 9.11
CA PHE A 111 -17.00 -0.78 10.32
C PHE A 111 -18.49 -0.56 10.56
N ARG A 112 -19.06 -1.32 11.45
CA ARG A 112 -20.31 -0.95 12.12
C ARG A 112 -20.00 0.20 13.09
N ALA A 113 -20.00 1.42 12.60
CA ALA A 113 -19.91 2.58 13.49
C ALA A 113 -21.14 2.59 14.39
N ARG A 114 -20.93 2.50 15.70
CA ARG A 114 -21.99 2.74 16.67
C ARG A 114 -22.54 4.16 16.45
N GLU A 115 -23.83 4.32 16.53
CA GLU A 115 -24.78 5.44 16.37
C GLU A 115 -24.26 6.90 16.28
N ARG A 116 -23.02 7.22 16.58
CA ARG A 116 -22.52 8.60 16.63
C ARG A 116 -21.86 9.11 15.35
N THR A 117 -21.55 8.24 14.40
CA THR A 117 -20.98 8.63 13.10
C THR A 117 -21.86 8.10 11.97
N ARG A 118 -22.98 8.76 11.72
CA ARG A 118 -23.96 8.41 10.70
C ARG A 118 -23.40 8.21 9.27
N ALA A 119 -22.20 8.70 8.99
CA ALA A 119 -21.57 8.53 7.68
C ALA A 119 -21.21 7.07 7.34
N TYR A 120 -21.02 6.21 8.36
CA TYR A 120 -20.73 4.78 8.22
C TYR A 120 -21.68 3.90 9.04
N SER A 121 -22.83 4.44 9.47
CA SER A 121 -23.73 3.77 10.41
C SER A 121 -24.33 2.46 9.89
N ASP A 122 -24.45 2.31 8.59
CA ASP A 122 -25.17 1.18 7.99
C ASP A 122 -24.25 0.06 7.50
N GLY A 123 -22.95 0.17 7.78
CA GLY A 123 -21.99 -0.89 7.49
C GLY A 123 -21.97 -1.30 6.02
N GLU A 124 -21.59 -0.38 5.14
CA GLU A 124 -21.55 -0.65 3.72
C GLU A 124 -20.68 -1.87 3.41
N TYR A 125 -21.19 -2.76 2.59
CA TYR A 125 -20.51 -3.97 2.15
C TYR A 125 -19.41 -3.64 1.15
N THR A 126 -18.28 -3.18 1.65
CA THR A 126 -17.14 -2.74 0.86
C THR A 126 -15.87 -3.53 1.14
N TRP A 127 -15.80 -4.25 2.24
CA TRP A 127 -14.61 -4.96 2.68
C TRP A 127 -14.52 -6.35 2.03
N HIS A 128 -13.64 -6.48 1.05
CA HIS A 128 -13.38 -7.73 0.33
C HIS A 128 -12.42 -8.57 1.14
N VAL A 129 -12.95 -9.57 1.82
CA VAL A 129 -12.18 -10.43 2.73
C VAL A 129 -11.50 -11.52 1.93
N VAL A 130 -10.18 -11.61 2.04
CA VAL A 130 -9.36 -12.61 1.35
C VAL A 130 -9.58 -13.99 1.96
N GLN A 131 -9.74 -15.01 1.12
CA GLN A 131 -9.78 -16.40 1.53
C GLN A 131 -8.36 -16.90 1.84
N PRO A 132 -8.08 -17.39 3.06
CA PRO A 132 -6.82 -18.08 3.35
C PRO A 132 -6.60 -19.27 2.43
N GLU A 133 -5.33 -19.54 2.07
CA GLU A 133 -4.95 -20.61 1.13
C GLU A 133 -5.27 -22.02 1.65
N ASP A 134 -5.25 -22.19 2.96
CA ASP A 134 -5.60 -23.45 3.62
C ASP A 134 -7.11 -23.72 3.74
N GLY A 135 -7.93 -22.83 3.21
CA GLY A 135 -9.40 -22.92 3.26
C GLY A 135 -10.02 -22.60 4.62
N SER A 136 -9.23 -22.15 5.61
CA SER A 136 -9.75 -21.77 6.92
C SER A 136 -10.64 -20.54 6.86
N GLU A 137 -11.40 -20.29 7.93
CA GLU A 137 -12.17 -19.06 8.08
C GLU A 137 -11.25 -17.84 8.12
N PRO A 138 -11.55 -16.78 7.33
CA PRO A 138 -10.75 -15.58 7.31
C PRO A 138 -10.72 -14.87 8.66
N GLY A 139 -9.51 -14.63 9.15
CA GLY A 139 -9.22 -13.91 10.37
C GLY A 139 -8.14 -12.85 10.16
N PRO A 140 -7.55 -12.34 11.25
CA PRO A 140 -6.36 -11.50 11.18
C PRO A 140 -5.29 -12.18 10.32
N ARG A 141 -4.62 -11.41 9.44
CA ARG A 141 -3.62 -11.88 8.48
C ARG A 141 -4.13 -12.65 7.26
N ALA A 142 -5.45 -12.76 7.02
CA ALA A 142 -5.96 -13.39 5.81
C ALA A 142 -5.38 -12.75 4.51
N ALA A 143 -5.07 -11.46 4.54
CA ALA A 143 -4.48 -10.76 3.41
C ALA A 143 -3.03 -11.18 3.07
N THR A 144 -2.36 -12.00 3.90
CA THR A 144 -1.08 -12.63 3.52
C THR A 144 -1.20 -13.50 2.28
N THR A 145 -2.33 -14.15 2.06
CA THR A 145 -2.59 -14.89 0.83
C THR A 145 -2.58 -13.96 -0.39
N MET A 146 -3.18 -12.79 -0.28
CA MET A 146 -3.20 -11.80 -1.36
C MET A 146 -1.78 -11.29 -1.67
N THR A 147 -1.03 -10.88 -0.65
CA THR A 147 0.35 -10.40 -0.85
C THR A 147 1.27 -11.48 -1.39
N LYS A 148 1.07 -12.74 -1.01
CA LYS A 148 1.77 -13.90 -1.59
C LYS A 148 1.48 -14.04 -3.08
N ARG A 149 0.19 -14.02 -3.50
CA ARG A 149 -0.19 -14.11 -4.92
C ARG A 149 0.38 -12.95 -5.75
N MET A 150 0.37 -11.74 -5.20
CA MET A 150 0.98 -10.59 -5.86
C MET A 150 2.50 -10.75 -6.00
N THR A 151 3.17 -11.32 -5.01
CA THR A 151 4.60 -11.59 -5.05
C THR A 151 4.93 -12.65 -6.11
N GLU A 152 4.19 -13.75 -6.12
CA GLU A 152 4.31 -14.80 -7.13
C GLU A 152 4.12 -14.21 -8.54
N ARG A 153 3.08 -13.39 -8.74
CA ARG A 153 2.84 -12.71 -10.02
C ARG A 153 3.99 -11.79 -10.42
N ALA A 154 4.54 -11.00 -9.47
CA ALA A 154 5.68 -10.14 -9.73
C ALA A 154 6.91 -10.96 -10.16
N GLN A 155 7.19 -12.09 -9.50
CA GLN A 155 8.27 -13.01 -9.85
C GLN A 155 8.08 -13.63 -11.24
N ASP A 156 6.87 -14.07 -11.57
CA ASP A 156 6.53 -14.61 -12.90
C ASP A 156 6.75 -13.59 -14.01
N LEU A 157 6.56 -12.30 -13.71
CA LEU A 157 6.82 -11.19 -14.63
C LEU A 157 8.31 -10.76 -14.67
N GLY A 158 9.18 -11.42 -13.88
CA GLY A 158 10.61 -11.14 -13.85
C GLY A 158 11.01 -9.97 -12.95
N VAL A 159 10.18 -9.57 -11.99
CA VAL A 159 10.58 -8.60 -10.97
C VAL A 159 11.67 -9.20 -10.08
N GLU A 160 12.79 -8.49 -9.96
CA GLU A 160 13.88 -8.86 -9.07
C GLU A 160 13.65 -8.26 -7.68
N PHE A 161 13.63 -9.10 -6.64
CA PHE A 161 13.51 -8.67 -5.25
C PHE A 161 14.84 -8.70 -4.54
N MET A 162 15.22 -7.60 -3.90
CA MET A 162 16.34 -7.51 -2.98
C MET A 162 15.78 -7.40 -1.56
N PHE A 163 15.77 -8.52 -0.85
CA PHE A 163 15.32 -8.61 0.54
C PHE A 163 16.40 -8.21 1.53
N GLU A 164 15.99 -7.79 2.73
CA GLU A 164 16.89 -7.30 3.78
C GLU A 164 17.82 -6.19 3.26
N CYS A 165 17.33 -5.45 2.26
CA CYS A 165 18.05 -4.42 1.52
C CYS A 165 17.19 -3.14 1.40
N PRO A 166 17.07 -2.34 2.47
CA PRO A 166 16.34 -1.09 2.43
C PRO A 166 16.95 -0.10 1.43
N GLY A 167 16.09 0.59 0.68
CA GLY A 167 16.50 1.80 -0.01
C GLY A 167 16.87 2.88 1.00
N THR A 168 17.98 3.57 0.77
CA THR A 168 18.56 4.55 1.71
C THR A 168 18.54 5.98 1.19
N GLY A 169 18.32 6.20 -0.12
CA GLY A 169 18.26 7.52 -0.71
C GLY A 169 17.89 7.51 -2.18
N LEU A 170 17.55 8.68 -2.70
CA LEU A 170 17.27 8.91 -4.12
C LEU A 170 18.45 9.65 -4.76
N ILE A 171 18.88 9.20 -5.94
CA ILE A 171 19.96 9.84 -6.70
C ILE A 171 19.32 10.82 -7.68
N LYS A 172 19.74 12.09 -7.59
CA LYS A 172 19.28 13.17 -8.46
C LYS A 172 20.34 13.45 -9.52
N GLY A 173 19.96 13.44 -10.78
CA GLY A 173 20.80 13.79 -11.91
C GLY A 173 21.04 15.30 -12.01
N GLU A 174 21.94 15.70 -12.91
CA GLU A 174 22.28 17.11 -13.16
C GLU A 174 21.10 17.93 -13.67
N ASP A 175 20.17 17.29 -14.37
CA ASP A 175 18.90 17.88 -14.85
C ASP A 175 17.83 18.01 -13.76
N GLY A 176 18.13 17.52 -12.55
CA GLY A 176 17.20 17.52 -11.42
C GLY A 176 16.24 16.34 -11.38
N ALA A 177 16.22 15.46 -12.37
CA ALA A 177 15.41 14.24 -12.35
C ALA A 177 16.01 13.17 -11.43
N ILE A 178 15.17 12.30 -10.89
CA ILE A 178 15.63 11.12 -10.16
C ILE A 178 16.12 10.08 -11.17
N CYS A 179 17.39 9.69 -11.06
CA CYS A 179 18.05 8.76 -11.97
C CYS A 179 18.55 7.47 -11.30
N GLY A 180 18.30 7.31 -10.02
CA GLY A 180 18.71 6.11 -9.28
C GLY A 180 18.25 6.10 -7.83
N VAL A 181 18.57 4.98 -7.18
CA VAL A 181 18.29 4.73 -5.76
C VAL A 181 19.54 4.16 -5.12
N THR A 182 19.87 4.60 -3.92
CA THR A 182 20.87 3.95 -3.07
C THR A 182 20.18 2.95 -2.14
N ALA A 183 20.86 1.85 -1.85
CA ALA A 183 20.40 0.83 -0.92
C ALA A 183 21.57 0.27 -0.14
N LYS A 184 21.30 -0.38 0.98
CA LYS A 184 22.30 -1.04 1.80
C LYS A 184 21.71 -2.32 2.37
N ASP A 185 22.37 -3.45 2.14
CA ASP A 185 21.90 -4.72 2.65
C ASP A 185 22.28 -4.95 4.13
N LYS A 186 21.82 -6.07 4.67
CA LYS A 186 22.11 -6.48 6.06
C LYS A 186 23.57 -6.74 6.34
N ASP A 187 24.36 -7.08 5.31
CA ASP A 187 25.79 -7.35 5.43
C ASP A 187 26.62 -6.07 5.33
N GLY A 188 25.94 -4.94 5.07
CA GLY A 188 26.53 -3.61 4.99
C GLY A 188 27.03 -3.25 3.59
N GLU A 189 26.75 -4.07 2.59
CA GLU A 189 27.09 -3.77 1.20
C GLU A 189 26.19 -2.66 0.65
N GLU A 190 26.80 -1.68 0.01
CA GLU A 190 26.12 -0.50 -0.52
C GLU A 190 25.90 -0.64 -2.03
N TYR A 191 24.70 -0.34 -2.48
CA TYR A 191 24.27 -0.41 -3.85
C TYR A 191 23.88 0.95 -4.39
N GLN A 192 24.26 1.23 -5.62
CA GLN A 192 23.72 2.33 -6.42
C GLN A 192 23.03 1.74 -7.64
N ILE A 193 21.72 1.86 -7.71
CA ILE A 193 20.89 1.26 -8.75
C ILE A 193 20.40 2.38 -9.67
N SER A 194 20.96 2.47 -10.87
CA SER A 194 20.50 3.42 -11.90
C SER A 194 19.13 2.97 -12.44
N CYS A 195 18.21 3.92 -12.56
CA CYS A 195 16.87 3.66 -13.09
C CYS A 195 16.31 4.88 -13.85
N LYS A 196 15.32 4.64 -14.67
CA LYS A 196 14.55 5.70 -15.37
C LYS A 196 13.50 6.33 -14.44
N SER A 197 13.02 5.56 -13.46
CA SER A 197 12.01 6.02 -12.50
C SER A 197 12.14 5.27 -11.18
N ALA A 198 11.89 5.98 -10.07
CA ALA A 198 11.82 5.40 -8.74
C ALA A 198 10.40 5.55 -8.18
N ILE A 199 9.84 4.48 -7.62
CA ILE A 199 8.55 4.49 -6.93
C ILE A 199 8.81 4.27 -5.44
N VAL A 200 8.54 5.29 -4.62
CA VAL A 200 8.71 5.21 -3.17
C VAL A 200 7.39 4.75 -2.54
N ALA A 201 7.40 3.55 -1.95
CA ALA A 201 6.22 2.87 -1.41
C ALA A 201 6.41 2.42 0.05
N THR A 202 7.22 3.15 0.81
CA THR A 202 7.67 2.79 2.17
C THR A 202 6.61 2.91 3.25
N GLY A 203 5.42 3.40 2.92
CA GLY A 203 4.36 3.67 3.88
C GLY A 203 4.61 4.96 4.70
N GLY A 204 4.04 5.00 5.89
CA GLY A 204 4.09 6.16 6.76
C GLY A 204 5.17 6.09 7.84
N PHE A 205 4.96 6.86 8.91
CA PHE A 205 5.90 6.97 10.05
C PHE A 205 5.29 6.55 11.40
N GLY A 206 4.28 5.70 11.37
CA GLY A 206 3.56 5.25 12.57
C GLY A 206 4.39 4.46 13.59
N HIS A 207 5.62 4.08 13.26
CA HIS A 207 6.58 3.44 14.17
C HIS A 207 7.72 4.39 14.60
N ASN A 208 7.65 5.67 14.26
CA ASN A 208 8.68 6.67 14.58
C ASN A 208 8.15 7.72 15.54
N ALA A 209 8.40 7.53 16.83
CA ALA A 209 7.95 8.44 17.89
C ALA A 209 8.45 9.89 17.70
N LYS A 210 9.67 10.06 17.17
CA LYS A 210 10.24 11.38 16.89
C LYS A 210 9.48 12.11 15.78
N LEU A 211 9.20 11.45 14.66
CA LEU A 211 8.43 12.04 13.57
C LEU A 211 6.96 12.28 13.97
N ILE A 212 6.38 11.41 14.78
CA ILE A 212 5.04 11.61 15.34
C ILE A 212 5.02 12.90 16.19
N LYS A 213 6.00 13.10 17.06
CA LYS A 213 6.10 14.32 17.86
C LYS A 213 6.33 15.56 16.99
N GLU A 214 7.25 15.48 16.05
CA GLU A 214 7.62 16.60 15.16
C GLU A 214 6.49 17.03 14.23
N LYS A 215 5.80 16.06 13.60
CA LYS A 215 4.79 16.33 12.57
C LYS A 215 3.37 16.52 13.11
N LEU A 216 3.05 15.89 14.24
CA LEU A 216 1.68 15.81 14.76
C LEU A 216 1.55 16.39 16.19
N ASP A 217 2.67 16.68 16.86
CA ASP A 217 2.74 17.15 18.23
C ASP A 217 2.11 16.19 19.27
N PHE A 218 2.10 14.89 18.98
CA PHE A 218 1.65 13.87 19.92
C PHE A 218 2.83 13.18 20.61
N GLU A 219 2.66 12.86 21.89
CA GLU A 219 3.56 11.99 22.66
C GLU A 219 3.14 10.53 22.50
N TRP A 220 4.01 9.71 21.90
CA TRP A 220 3.77 8.27 21.80
C TRP A 220 3.73 7.62 23.19
N GLY A 221 2.66 6.85 23.42
CA GLY A 221 2.43 6.17 24.70
C GLY A 221 1.72 7.02 25.75
N THR A 222 1.45 8.31 25.46
CA THR A 222 0.69 9.21 26.32
C THR A 222 -0.56 9.73 25.61
N ASP A 223 -0.37 10.44 24.49
CA ASP A 223 -1.47 11.03 23.71
C ASP A 223 -1.90 10.13 22.58
N LEU A 224 -0.96 9.37 22.02
CA LEU A 224 -1.13 8.50 20.85
C LEU A 224 -0.62 7.09 21.14
N PHE A 225 -1.49 6.11 20.92
CA PHE A 225 -1.14 4.69 20.97
C PHE A 225 -1.15 4.14 19.56
N SER A 226 -0.01 4.23 18.88
CA SER A 226 0.14 3.72 17.52
C SER A 226 0.07 2.20 17.48
N PHE A 227 -0.47 1.66 16.40
CA PHE A 227 -0.43 0.21 16.11
C PHE A 227 1.01 -0.30 15.92
N ALA A 228 1.97 0.62 15.78
CA ALA A 228 3.41 0.38 15.79
C ALA A 228 3.84 -0.74 14.83
N ILE A 229 3.43 -0.66 13.57
CA ILE A 229 3.85 -1.62 12.56
C ILE A 229 5.36 -1.46 12.34
N PRO A 230 6.18 -2.49 12.64
CA PRO A 230 7.62 -2.41 12.50
C PRO A 230 8.04 -1.99 11.09
N GLY A 231 8.99 -1.09 11.00
CA GLY A 231 9.51 -0.63 9.72
C GLY A 231 8.77 0.54 9.08
N MET A 232 7.67 1.03 9.66
CA MET A 232 7.02 2.27 9.21
C MET A 232 7.67 3.49 9.87
N ASP A 233 8.91 3.77 9.49
CA ASP A 233 9.79 4.75 10.17
C ASP A 233 9.86 6.10 9.45
N GLY A 234 9.19 6.22 8.28
CA GLY A 234 9.16 7.45 7.48
C GLY A 234 10.34 7.61 6.52
N ASP A 235 11.05 6.52 6.23
CA ASP A 235 12.26 6.54 5.39
C ASP A 235 12.01 7.21 4.03
N GLY A 236 10.95 6.82 3.33
CA GLY A 236 10.63 7.37 2.02
C GLY A 236 10.20 8.84 2.06
N ILE A 237 9.56 9.27 3.14
CA ILE A 237 9.20 10.68 3.34
C ILE A 237 10.49 11.51 3.41
N ASN A 238 11.46 11.06 4.22
CA ASN A 238 12.76 11.74 4.36
C ASN A 238 13.51 11.74 3.03
N MET A 239 13.61 10.59 2.34
CA MET A 239 14.25 10.50 1.01
C MET A 239 13.62 11.46 0.00
N CYS A 240 12.30 11.60 0.00
CA CYS A 240 11.62 12.55 -0.89
C CYS A 240 11.93 14.00 -0.54
N HIS A 241 11.97 14.34 0.75
CA HIS A 241 12.32 15.70 1.20
C HIS A 241 13.75 16.09 0.83
N GLU A 242 14.71 15.17 0.96
CA GLU A 242 16.13 15.39 0.61
C GLU A 242 16.33 15.79 -0.85
N VAL A 243 15.47 15.34 -1.74
CA VAL A 243 15.52 15.68 -3.17
C VAL A 243 14.55 16.81 -3.58
N GLY A 244 13.87 17.42 -2.60
CA GLY A 244 13.00 18.57 -2.81
C GLY A 244 11.51 18.24 -2.92
N GLY A 245 11.10 17.03 -2.50
CA GLY A 245 9.69 16.69 -2.30
C GLY A 245 9.08 17.50 -1.15
N GLY A 246 7.79 17.77 -1.22
CA GLY A 246 7.05 18.52 -0.20
C GLY A 246 5.98 17.67 0.47
N ASP A 247 5.57 18.09 1.68
CA ASP A 247 4.37 17.59 2.35
C ASP A 247 3.12 18.18 1.69
N ARG A 248 2.05 17.39 1.60
CA ARG A 248 0.72 17.82 1.22
C ARG A 248 -0.28 17.54 2.33
#